data_540d76b7dd2ee28f134626eb8218c43d
#
_entry.id   540d76b7dd2ee28f134626eb8218c43d
#
_cell.length_a   1.000
_cell.length_b   1.000
_cell.length_c   1.000
_cell.angle_alpha   90.00
_cell.angle_beta   90.00
_cell.angle_gamma   90.00
#
_symmetry.space_group_name_H-M   'P 1'
#
loop_
_entity.id
_entity.type
_entity.pdbx_description
1 polymer ?
#
loop_
_entity_poly.entity_id
_entity_poly.type
_entity_poly.pdbx_seq_one_letter_code
_entity_poly.pdbx_strand_id
1 'polypeptide(L)'
;MDNSKSIIGRRVNRRSFMKSGVLAGGAATLGAGLFGKGTSAFAAEEGSGRLEPGDAAILRFLAAVEQIENDLWQQYAELGGNQTNEPPQITGLTGGNAAYIKALENLDGDMPQYIHDNTEDEFSHQEFLNSYLASKRADTADLKSFRNLPSSQATGAQNIGRLTNLMELTIDTSWWTRYRSRTANPDLGDSFENAIKVLGTKKHTAIPRNNNEAQLDSSSPNGVTDVTQYIANTAGFHFAFIEQGGTSLYAQLAQRASHPEVLRILLSIGGTEIMHFQTWHDKAGNSPPLKGVKDPVSGDTVDFPDISKFQGNEDLQANLIMPEPTAFLNKKKFPPVSIIRPTETRNAAKGAVKAFTDDGLFIGQDPAFFRLLNDLAEDADEARRRF
;
A
#
# COMPACT_ATOMS: atom_id res chain seq x y z
N MET A 1 53.95 20.25 9.83
CA MET A 1 52.76 21.11 9.58
C MET A 1 51.83 20.28 8.68
N ASP A 2 50.93 19.64 9.32
CA ASP A 2 50.00 18.67 8.67
C ASP A 2 48.62 19.31 8.54
N ASN A 3 48.15 19.46 7.32
CA ASN A 3 46.89 20.07 6.97
C ASN A 3 45.93 19.01 6.46
N SER A 4 45.40 18.16 7.37
CA SER A 4 44.30 17.29 7.07
C SER A 4 42.97 18.06 7.27
N LYS A 5 42.44 18.64 6.20
CA LYS A 5 41.06 19.17 6.19
C LYS A 5 40.07 17.99 6.07
N SER A 6 39.32 17.78 7.16
CA SER A 6 38.14 16.95 7.22
C SER A 6 37.12 17.32 6.15
N ILE A 7 36.84 16.43 5.23
CA ILE A 7 35.73 16.53 4.29
C ILE A 7 34.46 16.02 5.04
N ILE A 8 33.70 16.98 5.53
CA ILE A 8 32.33 16.70 6.04
C ILE A 8 31.48 16.31 4.85
N GLY A 9 31.05 15.04 4.82
CA GLY A 9 30.18 14.51 3.78
C GLY A 9 28.82 15.23 3.76
N ARG A 10 28.59 16.02 2.73
CA ARG A 10 27.27 16.52 2.37
C ARG A 10 26.40 15.31 1.99
N ARG A 11 25.37 15.03 2.75
CA ARG A 11 24.30 14.10 2.32
C ARG A 11 23.68 14.69 1.06
N VAL A 12 23.90 14.04 -0.08
CA VAL A 12 23.26 14.37 -1.35
C VAL A 12 21.92 13.64 -1.34
N ASN A 13 20.80 14.37 -1.27
CA ASN A 13 19.50 13.74 -1.41
C ASN A 13 19.27 13.30 -2.87
N ARG A 14 18.41 12.31 -3.07
CA ARG A 14 18.12 11.71 -4.40
C ARG A 14 17.64 12.74 -5.43
N ARG A 15 16.89 13.77 -5.02
CA ARG A 15 16.45 14.88 -5.89
C ARG A 15 17.63 15.70 -6.42
N SER A 16 18.64 15.94 -5.60
CA SER A 16 19.87 16.64 -5.99
C SER A 16 20.68 15.82 -6.99
N PHE A 17 20.71 14.50 -6.82
CA PHE A 17 21.36 13.57 -7.75
C PHE A 17 20.67 13.55 -9.13
N MET A 18 19.35 13.51 -9.18
CA MET A 18 18.59 13.51 -10.43
C MET A 18 18.71 14.83 -11.20
N LYS A 19 18.70 15.99 -10.51
CA LYS A 19 18.92 17.30 -11.15
C LYS A 19 20.34 17.46 -11.70
N SER A 20 21.35 16.85 -11.09
CA SER A 20 22.73 16.89 -11.55
C SER A 20 23.03 15.91 -12.68
N GLY A 21 22.29 14.81 -12.77
CA GLY A 21 22.44 13.78 -13.80
C GLY A 21 22.00 14.23 -15.20
N VAL A 22 21.14 15.24 -15.29
CA VAL A 22 20.66 15.77 -16.59
C VAL A 22 21.67 16.64 -17.29
N LEU A 23 22.71 17.13 -16.59
CA LEU A 23 23.75 18.02 -17.16
C LEU A 23 25.07 17.32 -17.52
N ALA A 24 25.21 16.02 -17.25
CA ALA A 24 26.46 15.28 -17.49
C ALA A 24 26.26 14.00 -18.30
N GLY A 25 25.48 14.02 -19.35
CA GLY A 25 25.20 12.78 -20.05
C GLY A 25 25.22 12.88 -21.56
N GLY A 26 26.34 12.85 -22.16
CA GLY A 26 26.48 12.28 -23.50
C GLY A 26 26.78 10.80 -23.35
N ALA A 27 25.84 9.92 -23.62
CA ALA A 27 25.95 8.54 -24.08
C ALA A 27 24.89 7.62 -23.43
N ALA A 28 23.65 7.75 -23.81
CA ALA A 28 22.68 6.70 -23.61
C ALA A 28 21.90 6.47 -24.92
N THR A 29 22.59 5.97 -25.93
CA THR A 29 22.04 5.74 -27.27
C THR A 29 21.48 4.32 -27.46
N LEU A 30 21.25 3.54 -26.42
CA LEU A 30 20.66 2.22 -26.54
C LEU A 30 19.20 2.10 -26.06
N GLY A 31 18.66 3.10 -25.35
CA GLY A 31 17.26 3.10 -24.91
C GLY A 31 16.30 3.89 -25.81
N ALA A 32 16.80 4.91 -26.50
CA ALA A 32 15.96 5.81 -27.30
C ALA A 32 15.44 5.22 -28.62
N GLY A 33 16.00 4.10 -29.09
CA GLY A 33 15.60 3.45 -30.33
C GLY A 33 14.31 2.63 -30.25
N LEU A 34 13.87 2.27 -29.04
CA LEU A 34 12.65 1.49 -28.85
C LEU A 34 11.38 2.36 -28.70
N PHE A 35 11.55 3.67 -28.46
CA PHE A 35 10.41 4.59 -28.30
C PHE A 35 10.30 5.65 -29.41
N GLY A 36 11.17 5.56 -30.42
CA GLY A 36 11.19 6.47 -31.56
C GLY A 36 10.13 6.10 -32.60
N LYS A 37 9.06 6.88 -32.69
CA LYS A 37 8.08 6.88 -33.79
C LYS A 37 7.25 5.61 -33.97
N GLY A 38 6.79 4.97 -32.92
CA GLY A 38 5.53 4.27 -32.95
C GLY A 38 4.43 5.32 -32.90
N THR A 39 3.81 5.67 -34.01
CA THR A 39 2.43 6.18 -33.99
C THR A 39 1.69 5.17 -33.14
N SER A 40 1.14 5.64 -31.97
CA SER A 40 0.42 4.76 -31.08
C SER A 40 -0.68 4.09 -31.89
N ALA A 41 -0.53 2.81 -32.22
CA ALA A 41 -1.60 2.03 -32.84
C ALA A 41 -2.87 2.07 -31.97
N PHE A 42 -2.74 2.49 -30.72
CA PHE A 42 -3.82 2.71 -29.77
C PHE A 42 -4.42 4.13 -29.82
N ALA A 43 -3.72 5.14 -30.33
CA ALA A 43 -4.28 6.49 -30.46
C ALA A 43 -5.30 6.62 -31.62
N ALA A 44 -5.39 5.63 -32.50
CA ALA A 44 -6.36 5.62 -33.59
C ALA A 44 -7.71 4.97 -33.22
N GLU A 45 -7.80 4.32 -32.06
CA GLU A 45 -9.03 3.76 -31.49
C GLU A 45 -9.49 4.50 -30.23
N GLU A 46 -9.38 5.82 -30.16
CA GLU A 46 -10.23 6.61 -29.29
C GLU A 46 -11.69 6.50 -29.79
N GLY A 47 -12.15 5.26 -29.86
CA GLY A 47 -13.55 4.97 -30.10
C GLY A 47 -14.35 5.53 -28.94
N SER A 48 -15.26 6.49 -29.25
CA SER A 48 -16.37 6.92 -28.42
C SER A 48 -17.32 5.75 -28.03
N GLY A 49 -16.81 4.52 -28.06
CA GLY A 49 -17.52 3.30 -27.73
C GLY A 49 -17.73 3.13 -26.25
N ARG A 50 -18.90 2.62 -25.87
CA ARG A 50 -19.15 2.13 -24.54
C ARG A 50 -18.19 1.01 -24.20
N LEU A 51 -17.75 0.95 -22.93
CA LEU A 51 -17.02 -0.20 -22.41
C LEU A 51 -17.89 -1.48 -22.47
N GLU A 52 -17.24 -2.61 -22.65
CA GLU A 52 -17.88 -3.89 -22.34
C GLU A 52 -18.33 -3.90 -20.88
N PRO A 53 -19.49 -4.49 -20.55
CA PRO A 53 -19.99 -4.50 -19.18
C PRO A 53 -18.99 -5.02 -18.14
N GLY A 54 -18.22 -6.06 -18.49
CA GLY A 54 -17.19 -6.61 -17.62
C GLY A 54 -16.03 -5.66 -17.36
N ASP A 55 -15.56 -4.93 -18.39
CA ASP A 55 -14.51 -3.93 -18.26
C ASP A 55 -14.97 -2.74 -17.38
N ALA A 56 -16.23 -2.30 -17.59
CA ALA A 56 -16.82 -1.24 -16.76
C ALA A 56 -16.96 -1.69 -15.30
N ALA A 57 -17.38 -2.93 -15.06
CA ALA A 57 -17.50 -3.51 -13.71
C ALA A 57 -16.15 -3.58 -12.99
N ILE A 58 -15.10 -4.04 -13.67
CA ILE A 58 -13.74 -4.08 -13.13
C ILE A 58 -13.28 -2.68 -12.72
N LEU A 59 -13.36 -1.71 -13.63
CA LEU A 59 -12.90 -0.35 -13.34
C LEU A 59 -13.73 0.34 -12.26
N ARG A 60 -15.05 0.07 -12.20
CA ARG A 60 -15.93 0.64 -11.18
C ARG A 60 -15.63 0.07 -9.80
N PHE A 61 -15.36 -1.24 -9.69
CA PHE A 61 -14.91 -1.86 -8.46
C PHE A 61 -13.58 -1.28 -8.00
N LEU A 62 -12.59 -1.20 -8.87
CA LEU A 62 -11.28 -0.60 -8.55
C LEU A 62 -11.44 0.87 -8.13
N ALA A 63 -12.25 1.68 -8.84
CA ALA A 63 -12.51 3.06 -8.42
C ALA A 63 -13.16 3.17 -7.02
N ALA A 64 -13.88 2.14 -6.55
CA ALA A 64 -14.37 2.08 -5.18
C ALA A 64 -13.27 1.69 -4.19
N VAL A 65 -12.39 0.75 -4.56
CA VAL A 65 -11.22 0.36 -3.76
C VAL A 65 -10.27 1.53 -3.59
N GLU A 66 -9.93 2.25 -4.65
CA GLU A 66 -9.09 3.45 -4.58
C GLU A 66 -9.66 4.56 -3.66
N GLN A 67 -11.00 4.69 -3.58
CA GLN A 67 -11.60 5.60 -2.60
C GLN A 67 -11.41 5.13 -1.16
N ILE A 68 -11.35 3.83 -0.92
CA ILE A 68 -11.06 3.24 0.39
C ILE A 68 -9.57 3.45 0.72
N GLU A 69 -8.68 3.17 -0.21
CA GLU A 69 -7.24 3.38 -0.04
C GLU A 69 -6.91 4.84 0.15
N ASN A 70 -7.51 5.72 -0.64
CA ASN A 70 -7.39 7.16 -0.47
C ASN A 70 -7.82 7.65 0.92
N ASP A 71 -8.91 7.13 1.49
CA ASP A 71 -9.34 7.50 2.85
C ASP A 71 -8.34 7.05 3.92
N LEU A 72 -7.81 5.83 3.82
CA LEU A 72 -6.83 5.36 4.79
C LEU A 72 -5.48 6.08 4.66
N TRP A 73 -4.99 6.32 3.43
CA TRP A 73 -3.75 7.04 3.19
C TRP A 73 -3.85 8.50 3.62
N GLN A 74 -5.00 9.14 3.44
CA GLN A 74 -5.24 10.49 3.96
C GLN A 74 -5.09 10.53 5.50
N GLN A 75 -5.58 9.53 6.24
CA GLN A 75 -5.42 9.47 7.69
C GLN A 75 -3.95 9.31 8.10
N TYR A 76 -3.17 8.53 7.35
CA TYR A 76 -1.73 8.43 7.58
C TYR A 76 -1.00 9.71 7.22
N ALA A 77 -1.34 10.34 6.09
CA ALA A 77 -0.69 11.57 5.63
C ALA A 77 -0.91 12.75 6.59
N GLU A 78 -2.12 12.93 7.11
CA GLU A 78 -2.43 14.03 8.03
C GLU A 78 -1.73 13.90 9.38
N LEU A 79 -1.44 12.67 9.84
CA LEU A 79 -0.77 12.39 11.10
C LEU A 79 0.74 12.25 10.95
N GLY A 80 1.20 11.59 9.89
CA GLY A 80 2.58 11.14 9.74
C GLY A 80 3.26 11.48 8.41
N GLY A 81 2.54 12.05 7.45
CA GLY A 81 3.08 12.42 6.15
C GLY A 81 3.88 13.73 6.16
N ASN A 82 4.49 14.05 5.04
CA ASN A 82 5.13 15.34 4.84
C ASN A 82 4.08 16.45 4.80
N GLN A 83 4.22 17.46 5.66
CA GLN A 83 3.27 18.54 5.86
C GLN A 83 3.52 19.75 4.96
N THR A 84 4.33 19.62 3.92
CA THR A 84 4.55 20.69 2.94
C THR A 84 3.39 20.75 1.94
N ASN A 85 3.09 21.97 1.47
CA ASN A 85 2.00 22.24 0.52
C ASN A 85 2.36 21.81 -0.93
N GLU A 86 2.85 20.61 -1.13
CA GLU A 86 2.92 19.99 -2.45
C GLU A 86 1.64 19.17 -2.64
N PRO A 87 1.26 18.78 -3.77
CA PRO A 87 0.24 19.35 -4.64
C PRO A 87 -1.17 19.35 -4.01
N PRO A 88 -2.15 20.01 -4.64
CA PRO A 88 -3.42 20.40 -4.02
C PRO A 88 -4.37 19.25 -3.66
N GLN A 89 -3.99 17.99 -3.93
CA GLN A 89 -4.83 16.82 -3.65
C GLN A 89 -4.95 16.52 -2.15
N ILE A 90 -3.88 16.74 -1.39
CA ILE A 90 -3.90 16.53 0.07
C ILE A 90 -4.16 17.87 0.74
N THR A 91 -5.42 18.13 1.10
CA THR A 91 -5.83 19.40 1.71
C THR A 91 -6.01 19.28 3.22
N GLY A 92 -5.87 20.39 3.93
CA GLY A 92 -6.19 20.46 5.36
C GLY A 92 -5.11 19.90 6.28
N LEU A 93 -3.87 19.75 5.82
CA LEU A 93 -2.74 19.38 6.66
C LEU A 93 -2.47 20.47 7.70
N THR A 94 -2.23 20.08 8.96
CA THR A 94 -2.11 20.98 10.11
C THR A 94 -0.78 20.86 10.85
N GLY A 95 0.24 20.26 10.22
CA GLY A 95 1.58 20.07 10.79
C GLY A 95 1.82 18.66 11.34
N GLY A 96 0.86 17.74 11.23
CA GLY A 96 1.00 16.36 11.66
C GLY A 96 1.10 16.16 13.16
N ASN A 97 1.46 14.94 13.55
CA ASN A 97 1.76 14.57 14.92
C ASN A 97 3.26 14.31 15.09
N ALA A 98 3.97 15.20 15.78
CA ALA A 98 5.42 15.14 15.90
C ALA A 98 5.96 13.82 16.49
N ALA A 99 5.24 13.22 17.44
CA ALA A 99 5.67 11.96 18.05
C ALA A 99 5.43 10.78 17.11
N TYR A 100 4.32 10.78 16.37
CA TYR A 100 4.02 9.73 15.40
C TYR A 100 4.95 9.82 14.18
N ILE A 101 5.22 11.03 13.68
CA ILE A 101 6.23 11.28 12.63
C ILE A 101 7.58 10.72 13.08
N LYS A 102 8.03 11.07 14.31
CA LYS A 102 9.30 10.57 14.83
C LYS A 102 9.35 9.05 14.94
N ALA A 103 8.26 8.41 15.32
CA ALA A 103 8.17 6.96 15.42
C ALA A 103 8.22 6.27 14.03
N LEU A 104 7.58 6.87 13.03
CA LEU A 104 7.65 6.41 11.64
C LEU A 104 9.07 6.57 11.06
N GLU A 105 9.74 7.70 11.32
CA GLU A 105 11.13 7.92 10.91
C GLU A 105 12.13 6.89 11.49
N ASN A 106 11.76 6.17 12.54
CA ASN A 106 12.58 5.07 13.06
C ASN A 106 12.55 3.82 12.16
N LEU A 107 11.56 3.70 11.27
CA LEU A 107 11.52 2.67 10.22
C LEU A 107 12.33 3.13 9.01
N ASP A 108 12.23 4.42 8.64
CA ASP A 108 13.05 5.06 7.60
C ASP A 108 12.93 6.59 7.75
N GLY A 109 14.04 7.31 7.68
CA GLY A 109 14.06 8.77 7.83
C GLY A 109 13.24 9.53 6.76
N ASP A 110 12.89 8.90 5.65
CA ASP A 110 12.08 9.46 4.57
C ASP A 110 10.61 9.00 4.62
N MET A 111 10.18 8.29 5.68
CA MET A 111 8.79 7.81 5.82
C MET A 111 7.72 8.88 5.59
N PRO A 112 7.83 10.11 6.12
CA PRO A 112 6.84 11.15 5.85
C PRO A 112 6.70 11.49 4.37
N GLN A 113 7.78 11.43 3.60
CA GLN A 113 7.75 11.69 2.15
C GLN A 113 7.10 10.52 1.41
N TYR A 114 7.40 9.27 1.76
CA TYR A 114 6.79 8.11 1.12
C TYR A 114 5.27 8.04 1.38
N ILE A 115 4.83 8.34 2.61
CA ILE A 115 3.41 8.42 2.94
C ILE A 115 2.72 9.50 2.11
N HIS A 116 3.37 10.66 1.94
CA HIS A 116 2.84 11.75 1.12
C HIS A 116 2.72 11.34 -0.35
N ASP A 117 3.79 10.80 -0.93
CA ASP A 117 3.83 10.40 -2.34
C ASP A 117 2.78 9.29 -2.63
N ASN A 118 2.69 8.27 -1.77
CA ASN A 118 1.68 7.22 -1.91
C ASN A 118 0.26 7.79 -1.83
N THR A 119 0.01 8.68 -0.88
CA THR A 119 -1.31 9.34 -0.76
C THR A 119 -1.67 10.11 -2.02
N GLU A 120 -0.72 10.82 -2.63
CA GLU A 120 -0.91 11.53 -3.90
C GLU A 120 -1.26 10.57 -5.04
N ASP A 121 -0.54 9.45 -5.13
CA ASP A 121 -0.77 8.44 -6.15
C ASP A 121 -2.20 7.86 -6.04
N GLU A 122 -2.68 7.50 -4.85
CA GLU A 122 -4.04 6.97 -4.65
C GLU A 122 -5.13 7.99 -4.99
N PHE A 123 -4.93 9.28 -4.66
CA PHE A 123 -5.83 10.33 -5.12
C PHE A 123 -5.90 10.38 -6.65
N SER A 124 -4.76 10.25 -7.32
CA SER A 124 -4.69 10.27 -8.78
C SER A 124 -5.34 9.05 -9.42
N HIS A 125 -5.17 7.86 -8.84
CA HIS A 125 -5.80 6.62 -9.28
C HIS A 125 -7.33 6.73 -9.22
N GLN A 126 -7.86 7.13 -8.07
CA GLN A 126 -9.30 7.33 -7.86
C GLN A 126 -9.90 8.31 -8.88
N GLU A 127 -9.26 9.48 -9.05
CA GLU A 127 -9.73 10.52 -9.94
C GLU A 127 -9.68 10.06 -11.40
N PHE A 128 -8.59 9.43 -11.81
CA PHE A 128 -8.43 8.92 -13.17
C PHE A 128 -9.48 7.86 -13.50
N LEU A 129 -9.65 6.84 -12.66
CA LEU A 129 -10.60 5.75 -12.93
C LEU A 129 -12.03 6.24 -13.06
N ASN A 130 -12.49 7.12 -12.16
CA ASN A 130 -13.82 7.70 -12.24
C ASN A 130 -13.98 8.62 -13.48
N SER A 131 -12.98 9.41 -13.81
CA SER A 131 -12.99 10.27 -15.01
C SER A 131 -13.03 9.44 -16.28
N TYR A 132 -12.25 8.35 -16.33
CA TYR A 132 -12.26 7.44 -17.46
C TYR A 132 -13.63 6.76 -17.64
N LEU A 133 -14.22 6.20 -16.58
CA LEU A 133 -15.57 5.63 -16.61
C LEU A 133 -16.59 6.64 -17.14
N ALA A 134 -16.60 7.86 -16.60
CA ALA A 134 -17.49 8.93 -17.04
C ALA A 134 -17.30 9.27 -18.54
N SER A 135 -16.06 9.32 -19.03
CA SER A 135 -15.76 9.57 -20.45
C SER A 135 -16.32 8.50 -21.37
N LYS A 136 -16.41 7.26 -20.89
CA LYS A 136 -17.02 6.13 -21.61
C LYS A 136 -18.53 5.97 -21.34
N ARG A 137 -19.16 6.91 -20.63
CA ARG A 137 -20.57 6.88 -20.21
C ARG A 137 -20.95 5.65 -19.40
N ALA A 138 -19.99 5.16 -18.61
CA ALA A 138 -20.18 4.11 -17.62
C ALA A 138 -20.44 4.72 -16.25
N ASP A 139 -21.09 3.94 -15.37
CA ASP A 139 -21.31 4.35 -13.98
C ASP A 139 -20.00 4.47 -13.22
N THR A 140 -19.85 5.55 -12.47
CA THR A 140 -18.73 5.80 -11.57
C THR A 140 -18.97 5.17 -10.20
N ALA A 141 -17.91 5.08 -9.37
CA ALA A 141 -18.02 4.75 -7.96
C ALA A 141 -18.08 6.04 -7.11
N ASP A 142 -18.99 6.09 -6.13
CA ASP A 142 -19.08 7.18 -5.15
C ASP A 142 -19.40 6.60 -3.77
N LEU A 143 -18.44 6.69 -2.84
CA LEU A 143 -18.57 6.22 -1.46
C LEU A 143 -18.76 7.36 -0.44
N LYS A 144 -18.93 8.61 -0.89
CA LYS A 144 -19.01 9.80 -0.02
C LYS A 144 -20.09 9.69 1.05
N SER A 145 -21.24 9.08 0.74
CA SER A 145 -22.34 8.90 1.68
C SER A 145 -22.03 7.97 2.85
N PHE A 146 -20.95 7.20 2.76
CA PHE A 146 -20.50 6.25 3.78
C PHE A 146 -19.35 6.78 4.64
N ARG A 147 -18.96 8.03 4.48
CA ARG A 147 -17.96 8.69 5.32
C ARG A 147 -18.58 9.05 6.68
N ASN A 148 -18.79 8.06 7.54
CA ASN A 148 -19.46 8.17 8.82
C ASN A 148 -18.67 7.59 10.01
N LEU A 149 -17.52 6.96 9.75
CA LEU A 149 -16.65 6.47 10.81
C LEU A 149 -15.91 7.61 11.50
N PRO A 150 -15.52 7.44 12.78
CA PRO A 150 -14.80 8.48 13.52
C PRO A 150 -13.36 8.64 13.03
N SER A 151 -12.85 9.87 13.11
CA SER A 151 -11.43 10.18 12.98
C SER A 151 -10.68 9.98 14.28
N SER A 152 -9.35 9.85 14.20
CA SER A 152 -8.45 10.03 15.33
C SER A 152 -8.68 11.39 16.03
N GLN A 153 -8.44 11.44 17.34
CA GLN A 153 -8.45 12.66 18.15
C GLN A 153 -7.04 13.16 18.48
N ALA A 154 -6.01 12.58 17.84
CA ALA A 154 -4.64 13.05 17.99
C ALA A 154 -4.41 14.35 17.21
N THR A 155 -3.46 15.15 17.69
CA THR A 155 -3.00 16.35 16.98
C THR A 155 -2.55 15.97 15.56
N GLY A 156 -2.96 16.73 14.57
CA GLY A 156 -2.71 16.47 13.16
C GLY A 156 -3.92 15.86 12.44
N ALA A 157 -4.75 15.07 13.12
CA ALA A 157 -5.92 14.46 12.52
C ALA A 157 -6.99 15.50 12.15
N GLN A 158 -7.60 15.32 10.97
CA GLN A 158 -8.78 16.08 10.57
C GLN A 158 -10.03 15.46 11.19
N ASN A 159 -10.85 16.27 11.82
CA ASN A 159 -12.12 15.84 12.41
C ASN A 159 -13.22 15.78 11.33
N ILE A 160 -13.14 14.78 10.46
CA ILE A 160 -14.12 14.52 9.39
C ILE A 160 -14.59 13.06 9.43
N GLY A 161 -15.72 12.75 8.80
CA GLY A 161 -16.16 11.36 8.65
C GLY A 161 -15.21 10.56 7.76
N ARG A 162 -14.96 9.30 8.12
CA ARG A 162 -14.06 8.37 7.43
C ARG A 162 -14.81 7.22 6.78
N LEU A 163 -14.21 6.65 5.73
CA LEU A 163 -14.63 5.37 5.16
C LEU A 163 -14.03 4.19 5.92
N THR A 164 -12.85 4.39 6.50
CA THR A 164 -12.01 3.35 7.08
C THR A 164 -11.70 3.60 8.55
N ASN A 165 -11.50 2.52 9.30
CA ASN A 165 -11.11 2.54 10.70
C ASN A 165 -9.69 1.98 10.85
N LEU A 166 -8.71 2.84 11.15
CA LEU A 166 -7.32 2.44 11.37
C LEU A 166 -6.99 2.20 12.85
N MET A 167 -7.98 2.30 13.72
CA MET A 167 -7.81 2.26 15.18
C MET A 167 -8.09 0.88 15.78
N GLU A 168 -8.63 -0.06 15.01
CA GLU A 168 -9.02 -1.41 15.46
C GLU A 168 -8.76 -2.48 14.40
N LEU A 169 -7.51 -2.66 14.00
CA LEU A 169 -7.09 -3.57 12.92
C LEU A 169 -6.61 -4.93 13.43
N THR A 170 -6.87 -5.98 12.65
CA THR A 170 -6.21 -7.28 12.76
C THR A 170 -5.45 -7.56 11.47
N ILE A 171 -4.15 -7.31 11.45
CA ILE A 171 -3.37 -7.25 10.23
C ILE A 171 -2.85 -8.64 9.86
N ASP A 172 -3.21 -9.13 8.67
CA ASP A 172 -2.61 -10.32 8.08
C ASP A 172 -1.19 -10.03 7.60
N THR A 173 -0.19 -10.46 8.38
CA THR A 173 1.22 -10.32 8.03
C THR A 173 1.80 -11.55 7.32
N SER A 174 0.96 -12.47 6.85
CA SER A 174 1.40 -13.63 6.08
C SER A 174 1.94 -13.27 4.68
N TRP A 175 1.59 -12.07 4.16
CA TRP A 175 2.16 -11.53 2.94
C TRP A 175 3.70 -11.47 3.00
N TRP A 176 4.25 -11.22 4.17
CA TRP A 176 5.70 -11.16 4.40
C TRP A 176 6.39 -12.46 4.02
N THR A 177 5.95 -13.59 4.59
CA THR A 177 6.51 -14.90 4.29
C THR A 177 6.14 -15.43 2.91
N ARG A 178 4.95 -15.06 2.38
CA ARG A 178 4.55 -15.43 1.02
C ARG A 178 5.57 -15.02 -0.04
N TYR A 179 6.05 -13.77 0.04
CA TYR A 179 6.99 -13.23 -0.95
C TYR A 179 8.42 -13.77 -0.81
N ARG A 180 8.75 -14.36 0.33
CA ARG A 180 10.06 -14.93 0.62
C ARG A 180 10.15 -16.45 0.40
N SER A 181 9.03 -17.14 0.40
CA SER A 181 9.05 -18.60 0.30
C SER A 181 9.48 -19.08 -1.07
N ARG A 182 10.48 -19.94 -1.08
CA ARG A 182 10.97 -20.66 -2.27
C ARG A 182 10.20 -21.94 -2.56
N THR A 183 9.42 -22.43 -1.59
CA THR A 183 8.79 -23.75 -1.64
C THR A 183 7.27 -23.69 -1.74
N ALA A 184 6.68 -22.54 -1.44
CA ALA A 184 5.23 -22.37 -1.33
C ALA A 184 4.74 -21.16 -2.14
N ASN A 185 3.53 -21.28 -2.71
CA ASN A 185 2.85 -20.23 -3.47
C ASN A 185 1.34 -20.30 -3.18
N PRO A 186 0.69 -19.19 -2.76
CA PRO A 186 -0.75 -19.18 -2.49
C PRO A 186 -1.59 -19.55 -3.71
N ASP A 187 -1.14 -19.26 -4.93
CA ASP A 187 -1.83 -19.65 -6.17
C ASP A 187 -1.92 -21.18 -6.36
N LEU A 188 -1.10 -21.94 -5.61
CA LEU A 188 -1.08 -23.40 -5.63
C LEU A 188 -1.72 -24.03 -4.37
N GLY A 189 -2.44 -23.22 -3.58
CA GLY A 189 -3.18 -23.64 -2.40
C GLY A 189 -2.33 -23.75 -1.13
N ASP A 190 -1.12 -23.20 -1.13
CA ASP A 190 -0.27 -23.19 0.06
C ASP A 190 -0.72 -22.08 1.04
N SER A 191 -0.56 -22.32 2.33
CA SER A 191 -0.85 -21.37 3.42
C SER A 191 0.44 -20.85 4.06
N PHE A 192 0.35 -19.70 4.72
CA PHE A 192 1.50 -19.02 5.31
C PHE A 192 1.17 -18.54 6.72
N GLU A 193 2.17 -18.57 7.58
CA GLU A 193 2.06 -18.02 8.93
C GLU A 193 2.27 -16.51 8.91
N ASN A 194 1.64 -15.82 9.85
CA ASN A 194 1.90 -14.41 10.13
C ASN A 194 3.36 -14.22 10.60
N ALA A 195 4.08 -13.30 9.96
CA ALA A 195 5.43 -12.90 10.38
C ALA A 195 5.41 -12.25 11.75
N ILE A 196 4.44 -11.36 11.97
CA ILE A 196 4.19 -10.70 13.26
C ILE A 196 2.89 -11.27 13.84
N LYS A 197 3.03 -12.35 14.60
CA LYS A 197 1.87 -13.13 15.09
C LYS A 197 0.88 -12.30 15.90
N VAL A 198 1.36 -11.34 16.69
CA VAL A 198 0.50 -10.49 17.52
C VAL A 198 -0.46 -9.65 16.67
N LEU A 199 -0.01 -9.11 15.54
CA LEU A 199 -0.83 -8.28 14.65
C LEU A 199 -1.94 -9.07 13.95
N GLY A 200 -1.74 -10.37 13.73
CA GLY A 200 -2.74 -11.29 13.16
C GLY A 200 -3.77 -11.82 14.16
N THR A 201 -3.71 -11.35 15.41
CA THR A 201 -4.62 -11.77 16.46
C THR A 201 -5.21 -10.57 17.17
N LYS A 202 -6.39 -10.46 17.62
CA LYS A 202 -6.98 -9.31 18.30
C LYS A 202 -6.96 -8.03 17.47
N LYS A 203 -7.25 -6.91 18.12
CA LYS A 203 -7.31 -5.59 17.50
C LYS A 203 -6.14 -4.73 17.95
N HIS A 204 -5.59 -3.98 17.02
CA HIS A 204 -4.45 -3.08 17.19
C HIS A 204 -4.75 -1.74 16.53
N THR A 205 -4.08 -0.68 16.93
CA THR A 205 -4.19 0.59 16.24
C THR A 205 -2.95 0.86 15.38
N ALA A 206 -3.15 1.31 14.14
CA ALA A 206 -2.07 1.73 13.25
C ALA A 206 -1.86 3.25 13.24
N ILE A 207 -2.78 4.01 13.85
CA ILE A 207 -2.65 5.46 14.07
C ILE A 207 -2.93 5.77 15.55
N PRO A 208 -2.32 6.82 16.15
CA PRO A 208 -2.67 7.21 17.51
C PRO A 208 -4.14 7.65 17.57
N ARG A 209 -4.91 7.08 18.50
CA ARG A 209 -6.33 7.44 18.67
C ARG A 209 -6.49 8.81 19.36
N ASN A 210 -5.48 9.20 20.10
CA ASN A 210 -5.40 10.47 20.82
C ASN A 210 -3.94 10.79 21.21
N ASN A 211 -3.69 11.97 21.76
CA ASN A 211 -2.34 12.41 22.10
C ASN A 211 -1.66 11.60 23.23
N ASN A 212 -2.40 10.83 24.03
CA ASN A 212 -1.76 9.96 25.03
C ASN A 212 -1.04 8.77 24.40
N GLU A 213 -1.40 8.42 23.17
CA GLU A 213 -0.79 7.34 22.40
C GLU A 213 0.33 7.84 21.45
N ALA A 214 0.57 9.15 21.42
CA ALA A 214 1.56 9.79 20.55
C ALA A 214 2.44 10.74 21.37
N GLN A 215 3.46 10.19 22.06
CA GLN A 215 4.30 10.93 22.97
C GLN A 215 5.77 10.79 22.65
N LEU A 216 6.48 11.93 22.65
CA LEU A 216 7.95 11.97 22.61
C LEU A 216 8.50 11.51 23.98
N ASP A 217 9.61 10.77 23.94
CA ASP A 217 10.35 10.36 25.13
C ASP A 217 11.86 10.41 24.83
N SER A 218 12.51 11.45 25.32
CA SER A 218 13.96 11.64 25.12
C SER A 218 14.83 10.63 25.90
N SER A 219 14.24 9.86 26.81
CA SER A 219 14.94 8.78 27.52
C SER A 219 14.88 7.44 26.77
N SER A 220 13.95 7.30 25.83
CA SER A 220 13.84 6.13 24.95
C SER A 220 14.88 6.16 23.83
N PRO A 221 15.50 5.02 23.47
CA PRO A 221 16.37 4.92 22.31
C PRO A 221 15.70 5.34 21.01
N ASN A 222 14.37 5.19 20.92
CA ASN A 222 13.58 5.52 19.75
C ASN A 222 13.12 6.99 19.73
N GLY A 223 13.36 7.77 20.81
CA GLY A 223 12.93 9.16 20.93
C GLY A 223 11.42 9.34 21.21
N VAL A 224 10.69 8.25 21.33
CA VAL A 224 9.25 8.17 21.58
C VAL A 224 8.93 7.09 22.60
N THR A 225 7.74 7.09 23.19
CA THR A 225 7.31 5.99 24.07
C THR A 225 7.16 4.68 23.28
N ASP A 226 7.29 3.54 23.95
CA ASP A 226 7.15 2.22 23.32
C ASP A 226 5.75 2.03 22.70
N VAL A 227 4.72 2.61 23.28
CA VAL A 227 3.35 2.61 22.69
C VAL A 227 3.33 3.35 21.36
N THR A 228 3.93 4.54 21.29
CA THR A 228 3.99 5.31 20.04
C THR A 228 4.77 4.55 18.97
N GLN A 229 5.91 3.95 19.34
CA GLN A 229 6.69 3.13 18.40
C GLN A 229 5.93 1.88 17.96
N TYR A 230 5.21 1.22 18.86
CA TYR A 230 4.37 0.07 18.53
C TYR A 230 3.30 0.40 17.51
N ILE A 231 2.64 1.55 17.65
CA ILE A 231 1.64 2.04 16.69
C ILE A 231 2.27 2.27 15.32
N ALA A 232 3.45 2.90 15.26
CA ALA A 232 4.16 3.12 14.00
C ALA A 232 4.64 1.82 13.35
N ASN A 233 5.11 0.84 14.13
CA ASN A 233 5.45 -0.50 13.62
C ASN A 233 4.21 -1.20 13.03
N THR A 234 3.07 -1.09 13.72
CA THR A 234 1.79 -1.62 13.25
C THR A 234 1.38 -0.98 11.92
N ALA A 235 1.54 0.35 11.80
CA ALA A 235 1.30 1.07 10.54
C ALA A 235 2.20 0.56 9.41
N GLY A 236 3.50 0.38 9.63
CA GLY A 236 4.43 -0.11 8.61
C GLY A 236 4.02 -1.47 8.03
N PHE A 237 3.52 -2.38 8.86
CA PHE A 237 3.00 -3.68 8.41
C PHE A 237 1.62 -3.55 7.75
N HIS A 238 0.78 -2.60 8.16
CA HIS A 238 -0.49 -2.33 7.50
C HIS A 238 -0.30 -1.71 6.11
N PHE A 239 0.63 -0.77 5.95
CA PHE A 239 0.98 -0.20 4.64
C PHE A 239 1.28 -1.30 3.63
N ALA A 240 2.20 -2.19 3.96
CA ALA A 240 2.58 -3.27 3.08
C ALA A 240 1.46 -4.31 2.87
N PHE A 241 0.55 -4.52 3.83
CA PHE A 241 -0.63 -5.36 3.67
C PHE A 241 -1.58 -4.81 2.60
N ILE A 242 -1.90 -3.52 2.68
CA ILE A 242 -2.79 -2.84 1.73
C ILE A 242 -2.20 -2.88 0.32
N GLU A 243 -0.96 -2.43 0.17
CA GLU A 243 -0.30 -2.34 -1.13
C GLU A 243 -0.02 -3.72 -1.77
N GLN A 244 0.20 -4.76 -0.95
CA GLN A 244 0.25 -6.13 -1.45
C GLN A 244 -1.12 -6.55 -2.01
N GLY A 245 -2.20 -6.09 -1.37
CA GLY A 245 -3.56 -6.26 -1.85
C GLY A 245 -3.77 -5.65 -3.23
N GLY A 246 -3.44 -4.38 -3.42
CA GLY A 246 -3.50 -3.65 -4.69
C GLY A 246 -2.66 -4.34 -5.77
N THR A 247 -1.39 -4.64 -5.47
CA THR A 247 -0.47 -5.40 -6.35
C THR A 247 -1.11 -6.68 -6.91
N SER A 248 -1.75 -7.47 -6.06
CA SER A 248 -2.39 -8.73 -6.47
C SER A 248 -3.70 -8.49 -7.21
N LEU A 249 -4.53 -7.58 -6.72
CA LEU A 249 -5.87 -7.31 -7.26
C LEU A 249 -5.82 -6.82 -8.71
N TYR A 250 -4.96 -5.84 -9.01
CA TYR A 250 -4.77 -5.34 -10.36
C TYR A 250 -4.29 -6.44 -11.31
N ALA A 251 -3.30 -7.24 -10.91
CA ALA A 251 -2.79 -8.35 -11.70
C ALA A 251 -3.86 -9.44 -11.96
N GLN A 252 -4.71 -9.73 -10.98
CA GLN A 252 -5.79 -10.70 -11.10
C GLN A 252 -6.90 -10.21 -12.03
N LEU A 253 -7.35 -8.96 -11.89
CA LEU A 253 -8.42 -8.38 -12.69
C LEU A 253 -7.98 -8.08 -14.14
N ALA A 254 -6.71 -7.72 -14.36
CA ALA A 254 -6.14 -7.51 -15.68
C ALA A 254 -6.31 -8.72 -16.61
N GLN A 255 -6.31 -9.94 -16.07
CA GLN A 255 -6.51 -11.17 -16.84
C GLN A 255 -7.94 -11.31 -17.40
N ARG A 256 -8.89 -10.53 -16.90
CA ARG A 256 -10.31 -10.55 -17.30
C ARG A 256 -10.68 -9.40 -18.26
N ALA A 257 -9.81 -8.39 -18.40
CA ALA A 257 -10.05 -7.25 -19.25
C ALA A 257 -10.13 -7.67 -20.72
N SER A 258 -11.14 -7.18 -21.43
CA SER A 258 -11.39 -7.42 -22.85
C SER A 258 -10.78 -6.33 -23.73
N HIS A 259 -10.94 -5.06 -23.34
CA HIS A 259 -10.45 -3.93 -24.11
C HIS A 259 -8.96 -3.66 -23.84
N PRO A 260 -8.12 -3.50 -24.89
CA PRO A 260 -6.68 -3.26 -24.70
C PRO A 260 -6.36 -2.00 -23.88
N GLU A 261 -7.16 -0.94 -23.99
CA GLU A 261 -6.97 0.29 -23.21
C GLU A 261 -7.25 0.05 -21.72
N VAL A 262 -8.30 -0.73 -21.38
CA VAL A 262 -8.58 -1.14 -19.99
C VAL A 262 -7.45 -2.01 -19.45
N LEU A 263 -6.97 -2.98 -20.23
CA LEU A 263 -5.81 -3.79 -19.85
C LEU A 263 -4.57 -2.90 -19.60
N ARG A 264 -4.33 -1.89 -20.44
CA ARG A 264 -3.24 -0.95 -20.27
C ARG A 264 -3.37 -0.14 -18.96
N ILE A 265 -4.58 0.34 -18.64
CA ILE A 265 -4.87 1.04 -17.38
C ILE A 265 -4.50 0.15 -16.19
N LEU A 266 -5.03 -1.08 -16.17
CA LEU A 266 -4.81 -2.03 -15.06
C LEU A 266 -3.33 -2.40 -14.89
N LEU A 267 -2.58 -2.57 -15.97
CA LEU A 267 -1.15 -2.85 -15.91
C LEU A 267 -0.33 -1.63 -15.48
N SER A 268 -0.79 -0.41 -15.82
CA SER A 268 -0.06 0.82 -15.48
C SER A 268 -0.25 1.18 -14.01
N ILE A 269 -1.49 1.20 -13.51
CA ILE A 269 -1.76 1.43 -12.07
C ILE A 269 -1.21 0.26 -11.25
N GLY A 270 -1.49 -0.99 -11.63
CA GLY A 270 -0.92 -2.15 -10.94
C GLY A 270 0.62 -2.18 -10.91
N GLY A 271 1.28 -1.48 -11.82
CA GLY A 271 2.73 -1.26 -11.79
C GLY A 271 3.16 -0.32 -10.66
N THR A 272 2.40 0.74 -10.36
CA THR A 272 2.65 1.63 -9.21
C THR A 272 2.36 0.94 -7.89
N GLU A 273 1.28 0.15 -7.80
CA GLU A 273 0.98 -0.70 -6.64
C GLU A 273 2.14 -1.63 -6.25
N ILE A 274 2.82 -2.21 -7.25
CA ILE A 274 4.01 -3.04 -7.00
C ILE A 274 5.15 -2.20 -6.39
N MET A 275 5.34 -0.96 -6.84
CA MET A 275 6.37 -0.04 -6.32
C MET A 275 6.03 0.39 -4.89
N HIS A 276 4.76 0.70 -4.60
CA HIS A 276 4.27 0.99 -3.26
C HIS A 276 4.54 -0.19 -2.32
N PHE A 277 4.06 -1.38 -2.69
CA PHE A 277 4.29 -2.59 -1.89
C PHE A 277 5.77 -2.84 -1.62
N GLN A 278 6.64 -2.73 -2.64
CA GLN A 278 8.07 -2.96 -2.46
C GLN A 278 8.69 -1.95 -1.49
N THR A 279 8.28 -0.69 -1.56
CA THR A 279 8.72 0.35 -0.63
C THR A 279 8.31 0.00 0.80
N TRP A 280 7.04 -0.27 1.04
CA TRP A 280 6.53 -0.58 2.38
C TRP A 280 7.05 -1.90 2.94
N HIS A 281 7.25 -2.91 2.08
CA HIS A 281 7.89 -4.16 2.44
C HIS A 281 9.31 -3.95 2.99
N ASP A 282 10.11 -3.09 2.35
CA ASP A 282 11.42 -2.72 2.83
C ASP A 282 11.34 -1.98 4.18
N LYS A 283 10.44 -1.00 4.31
CA LYS A 283 10.32 -0.17 5.52
C LYS A 283 9.80 -0.97 6.71
N ALA A 284 8.80 -1.84 6.53
CA ALA A 284 8.34 -2.74 7.59
C ALA A 284 9.48 -3.60 8.16
N GLY A 285 10.46 -3.99 7.31
CA GLY A 285 11.64 -4.75 7.73
C GLY A 285 12.55 -4.04 8.74
N ASN A 286 12.47 -2.72 8.84
CA ASN A 286 13.28 -1.90 9.74
C ASN A 286 12.57 -1.60 11.08
N SER A 287 11.37 -2.14 11.31
CA SER A 287 10.61 -1.87 12.53
C SER A 287 11.42 -2.17 13.79
N PRO A 288 11.62 -1.19 14.71
CA PRO A 288 12.35 -1.41 15.94
C PRO A 288 11.70 -2.51 16.80
N PRO A 289 12.49 -3.45 17.35
CA PRO A 289 11.96 -4.47 18.23
C PRO A 289 11.50 -3.85 19.56
N LEU A 290 10.40 -4.37 20.12
CA LEU A 290 9.81 -3.90 21.38
C LEU A 290 9.49 -5.08 22.27
N LYS A 291 9.54 -4.89 23.60
CA LYS A 291 9.18 -5.91 24.59
C LYS A 291 8.28 -5.37 25.66
N GLY A 292 7.28 -6.15 26.02
CA GLY A 292 6.40 -5.86 27.14
C GLY A 292 5.52 -4.64 26.96
N VAL A 293 5.27 -4.22 25.72
CA VAL A 293 4.45 -3.05 25.41
C VAL A 293 2.99 -3.34 25.76
N LYS A 294 2.34 -2.40 26.38
CA LYS A 294 0.90 -2.46 26.63
C LYS A 294 0.16 -1.99 25.40
N ASP A 295 -0.46 -2.93 24.69
CA ASP A 295 -1.30 -2.59 23.54
C ASP A 295 -2.47 -1.68 23.95
N PRO A 296 -2.64 -0.50 23.33
CA PRO A 296 -3.64 0.47 23.77
C PRO A 296 -5.08 0.08 23.44
N VAL A 297 -5.30 -0.88 22.52
CA VAL A 297 -6.64 -1.35 22.13
C VAL A 297 -7.02 -2.58 22.90
N SER A 298 -6.26 -3.66 22.81
CA SER A 298 -6.55 -4.93 23.47
C SER A 298 -6.26 -4.91 24.97
N GLY A 299 -5.37 -4.03 25.41
CA GLY A 299 -4.86 -3.97 26.77
C GLY A 299 -3.89 -5.10 27.12
N ASP A 300 -3.52 -5.94 26.18
CA ASP A 300 -2.55 -7.01 26.41
C ASP A 300 -1.11 -6.49 26.45
N THR A 301 -0.23 -7.30 27.01
CA THR A 301 1.20 -7.08 26.90
C THR A 301 1.72 -7.80 25.66
N VAL A 302 2.37 -7.06 24.77
CA VAL A 302 2.82 -7.56 23.48
C VAL A 302 4.32 -7.34 23.28
N ASP A 303 4.93 -8.23 22.53
CA ASP A 303 6.30 -8.11 22.05
C ASP A 303 6.29 -7.95 20.53
N PHE A 304 7.10 -7.03 20.02
CA PHE A 304 7.35 -6.89 18.60
C PHE A 304 8.75 -7.48 18.30
N PRO A 305 8.86 -8.51 17.46
CA PRO A 305 10.12 -9.24 17.29
C PRO A 305 11.17 -8.41 16.55
N ASP A 306 12.44 -8.71 16.80
CA ASP A 306 13.56 -8.19 16.01
C ASP A 306 13.71 -9.01 14.73
N ILE A 307 13.02 -8.60 13.65
CA ILE A 307 13.06 -9.27 12.36
C ILE A 307 14.34 -8.99 11.55
N SER A 308 15.21 -8.08 12.01
CA SER A 308 16.55 -7.88 11.45
C SER A 308 17.48 -9.05 11.78
N LYS A 309 17.15 -9.85 12.79
CA LYS A 309 17.92 -11.03 13.20
C LYS A 309 17.24 -12.32 12.75
N PHE A 310 18.05 -13.37 12.59
CA PHE A 310 17.53 -14.68 12.26
C PHE A 310 16.58 -15.20 13.34
N GLN A 311 15.35 -15.51 12.96
CA GLN A 311 14.27 -15.96 13.84
C GLN A 311 13.99 -17.48 13.71
N GLY A 312 15.00 -18.27 13.28
CA GLY A 312 14.83 -19.71 13.03
C GLY A 312 14.20 -20.08 11.68
N ASN A 313 13.79 -19.09 10.89
CA ASN A 313 13.23 -19.25 9.55
C ASN A 313 13.82 -18.18 8.62
N GLU A 314 14.42 -18.58 7.51
CA GLU A 314 14.99 -17.65 6.52
C GLU A 314 13.93 -16.74 5.91
N ASP A 315 12.71 -17.21 5.77
CA ASP A 315 11.59 -16.42 5.24
C ASP A 315 11.21 -15.20 6.11
N LEU A 316 11.73 -15.14 7.34
CA LEU A 316 11.54 -13.99 8.25
C LEU A 316 12.68 -12.96 8.18
N GLN A 317 13.70 -13.16 7.35
CA GLN A 317 14.82 -12.22 7.25
C GLN A 317 14.40 -10.90 6.60
N ALA A 318 14.70 -9.78 7.26
CA ALA A 318 14.33 -8.45 6.78
C ALA A 318 15.04 -8.05 5.46
N ASN A 319 16.19 -8.66 5.16
CA ASN A 319 16.97 -8.37 3.94
C ASN A 319 16.49 -9.11 2.69
N LEU A 320 15.50 -10.01 2.79
CA LEU A 320 14.90 -10.68 1.63
C LEU A 320 13.72 -9.84 1.10
N ILE A 321 14.03 -8.70 0.51
CA ILE A 321 13.03 -7.70 0.08
C ILE A 321 12.45 -7.96 -1.31
N MET A 322 13.09 -8.79 -2.12
CA MET A 322 12.58 -9.15 -3.45
C MET A 322 11.82 -10.47 -3.39
N PRO A 323 10.82 -10.68 -4.28
CA PRO A 323 10.15 -11.96 -4.39
C PRO A 323 11.15 -13.09 -4.69
N GLU A 324 11.15 -14.12 -3.88
CA GLU A 324 11.99 -15.31 -4.13
C GLU A 324 11.37 -16.20 -5.22
N PRO A 325 12.20 -16.85 -6.07
CA PRO A 325 11.70 -17.79 -7.05
C PRO A 325 10.94 -18.95 -6.39
N THR A 326 9.72 -19.20 -6.88
CA THR A 326 8.85 -20.28 -6.40
C THR A 326 8.17 -20.99 -7.57
N ALA A 327 7.52 -22.13 -7.30
CA ALA A 327 6.71 -22.82 -8.29
C ALA A 327 5.54 -21.94 -8.73
N PHE A 328 5.28 -21.88 -10.04
CA PHE A 328 4.18 -21.12 -10.64
C PHE A 328 3.44 -21.96 -11.68
N LEU A 329 2.11 -21.82 -11.74
CA LEU A 329 1.17 -22.58 -12.56
C LEU A 329 1.15 -24.10 -12.24
N ASN A 330 2.29 -24.72 -12.03
CA ASN A 330 2.40 -26.15 -11.70
C ASN A 330 3.70 -26.44 -10.96
N LYS A 331 3.61 -27.12 -9.80
CA LYS A 331 4.76 -27.42 -8.92
C LYS A 331 5.87 -28.25 -9.56
N LYS A 332 5.60 -29.00 -10.61
CA LYS A 332 6.54 -29.96 -11.21
C LYS A 332 6.87 -29.71 -12.67
N LYS A 333 6.09 -28.89 -13.36
CA LYS A 333 6.18 -28.78 -14.82
C LYS A 333 7.19 -27.72 -15.28
N PHE A 334 7.34 -26.66 -14.49
CA PHE A 334 8.16 -25.52 -14.85
C PHE A 334 9.20 -25.22 -13.78
N PRO A 335 10.34 -24.60 -14.12
CA PRO A 335 11.28 -24.14 -13.14
C PRO A 335 10.65 -23.03 -12.26
N PRO A 336 11.16 -22.83 -11.03
CA PRO A 336 10.75 -21.71 -10.17
C PRO A 336 11.00 -20.36 -10.86
N VAL A 337 10.12 -19.41 -10.58
CA VAL A 337 10.20 -18.05 -11.12
C VAL A 337 9.83 -17.02 -10.04
N SER A 338 10.47 -15.86 -10.07
CA SER A 338 10.17 -14.73 -9.20
C SER A 338 8.93 -14.01 -9.74
N ILE A 339 7.88 -13.94 -8.93
CA ILE A 339 6.57 -13.38 -9.30
C ILE A 339 5.93 -12.62 -8.14
N ILE A 340 5.01 -11.72 -8.46
CA ILE A 340 4.02 -11.25 -7.48
C ILE A 340 3.07 -12.38 -7.09
N ARG A 341 2.49 -12.35 -5.89
CA ARG A 341 1.63 -13.42 -5.33
C ARG A 341 0.58 -12.85 -4.37
N PRO A 342 -0.67 -13.32 -4.44
CA PRO A 342 -1.26 -14.23 -5.43
C PRO A 342 -1.58 -13.56 -6.77
N THR A 343 -1.75 -14.36 -7.82
CA THR A 343 -2.20 -13.93 -9.16
C THR A 343 -3.40 -14.74 -9.66
N GLU A 344 -3.87 -15.71 -8.90
CA GLU A 344 -5.05 -16.52 -9.23
C GLU A 344 -6.33 -15.67 -9.21
N THR A 345 -7.16 -15.76 -10.24
CA THR A 345 -8.23 -14.79 -10.51
C THR A 345 -9.60 -15.13 -9.93
N ARG A 346 -9.79 -16.31 -9.36
CA ARG A 346 -11.11 -16.71 -8.83
C ARG A 346 -11.46 -15.89 -7.60
N ASN A 347 -12.63 -15.21 -7.68
CA ASN A 347 -13.12 -14.36 -6.59
C ASN A 347 -12.09 -13.31 -6.11
N ALA A 348 -11.34 -12.72 -7.03
CA ALA A 348 -10.31 -11.73 -6.69
C ALA A 348 -10.90 -10.50 -5.99
N ALA A 349 -11.97 -9.94 -6.55
CA ALA A 349 -12.64 -8.77 -5.99
C ALA A 349 -13.33 -9.10 -4.65
N LYS A 350 -14.07 -10.21 -4.57
CA LYS A 350 -14.67 -10.68 -3.30
C LYS A 350 -13.61 -10.99 -2.25
N GLY A 351 -12.46 -11.52 -2.67
CA GLY A 351 -11.32 -11.78 -1.81
C GLY A 351 -10.74 -10.50 -1.19
N ALA A 352 -10.62 -9.43 -1.96
CA ALA A 352 -10.17 -8.13 -1.47
C ALA A 352 -11.15 -7.52 -0.45
N VAL A 353 -12.47 -7.52 -0.76
CA VAL A 353 -13.50 -7.05 0.19
C VAL A 353 -13.48 -7.85 1.48
N LYS A 354 -13.29 -9.17 1.38
CA LYS A 354 -13.16 -10.04 2.56
C LYS A 354 -11.91 -9.69 3.37
N ALA A 355 -10.76 -9.49 2.72
CA ALA A 355 -9.51 -9.16 3.40
C ALA A 355 -9.64 -7.86 4.19
N PHE A 356 -10.14 -6.78 3.59
CA PHE A 356 -10.40 -5.50 4.28
C PHE A 356 -11.40 -5.64 5.43
N THR A 357 -12.41 -6.51 5.28
CA THR A 357 -13.40 -6.75 6.33
C THR A 357 -12.79 -7.53 7.50
N ASP A 358 -12.01 -8.56 7.22
CA ASP A 358 -11.33 -9.38 8.24
C ASP A 358 -10.25 -8.56 8.98
N ASP A 359 -9.56 -7.69 8.27
CA ASP A 359 -8.60 -6.73 8.83
C ASP A 359 -9.27 -5.77 9.85
N GLY A 360 -10.56 -5.54 9.73
CA GLY A 360 -11.33 -4.64 10.59
C GLY A 360 -11.43 -3.22 10.06
N LEU A 361 -10.97 -2.98 8.83
CA LEU A 361 -10.94 -1.65 8.20
C LEU A 361 -12.34 -1.00 8.15
N PHE A 362 -13.40 -1.78 8.14
CA PHE A 362 -14.78 -1.33 8.05
C PHE A 362 -15.58 -1.49 9.35
N ILE A 363 -14.92 -1.64 10.51
CA ILE A 363 -15.62 -1.72 11.79
C ILE A 363 -16.43 -0.43 12.02
N GLY A 364 -17.73 -0.60 12.22
CA GLY A 364 -18.68 0.50 12.43
C GLY A 364 -19.39 0.98 11.15
N GLN A 365 -19.07 0.46 9.98
CA GLN A 365 -19.73 0.84 8.73
C GLN A 365 -21.17 0.33 8.63
N ASP A 366 -21.98 1.08 7.86
CA ASP A 366 -23.38 0.75 7.60
C ASP A 366 -23.52 -0.56 6.79
N PRO A 367 -24.51 -1.41 7.07
CA PRO A 367 -24.79 -2.59 6.25
C PRO A 367 -25.01 -2.29 4.75
N ALA A 368 -25.43 -1.09 4.37
CA ALA A 368 -25.56 -0.69 2.98
C ALA A 368 -24.21 -0.55 2.28
N PHE A 369 -23.15 -0.12 3.00
CA PHE A 369 -21.79 -0.10 2.50
C PHE A 369 -21.30 -1.49 2.08
N PHE A 370 -21.49 -2.48 2.95
CA PHE A 370 -21.09 -3.85 2.66
C PHE A 370 -21.88 -4.45 1.48
N ARG A 371 -23.18 -4.13 1.37
CA ARG A 371 -23.95 -4.55 0.20
C ARG A 371 -23.39 -3.98 -1.09
N LEU A 372 -23.16 -2.67 -1.11
CA LEU A 372 -22.59 -1.99 -2.30
C LEU A 372 -21.24 -2.58 -2.70
N LEU A 373 -20.31 -2.76 -1.75
CA LEU A 373 -19.00 -3.33 -2.05
C LEU A 373 -19.10 -4.77 -2.55
N ASN A 374 -19.96 -5.59 -1.97
CA ASN A 374 -20.14 -6.96 -2.41
C ASN A 374 -20.78 -7.04 -3.80
N ASP A 375 -21.74 -6.18 -4.11
CA ASP A 375 -22.36 -6.11 -5.44
C ASP A 375 -21.31 -5.69 -6.51
N LEU A 376 -20.51 -4.66 -6.23
CA LEU A 376 -19.42 -4.24 -7.12
C LEU A 376 -18.37 -5.34 -7.32
N ALA A 377 -18.02 -6.05 -6.24
CA ALA A 377 -17.06 -7.14 -6.30
C ALA A 377 -17.60 -8.34 -7.07
N GLU A 378 -18.90 -8.65 -6.95
CA GLU A 378 -19.55 -9.70 -7.71
C GLU A 378 -19.53 -9.40 -9.20
N ASP A 379 -19.95 -8.19 -9.59
CA ASP A 379 -19.93 -7.74 -10.99
C ASP A 379 -18.51 -7.83 -11.60
N ALA A 380 -17.47 -7.40 -10.87
CA ALA A 380 -16.09 -7.49 -11.29
C ALA A 380 -15.59 -8.95 -11.41
N ASP A 381 -15.97 -9.81 -10.48
CA ASP A 381 -15.61 -11.24 -10.51
C ASP A 381 -16.37 -12.03 -11.58
N GLU A 382 -17.53 -11.54 -12.03
CA GLU A 382 -18.28 -12.10 -13.16
C GLU A 382 -17.73 -11.68 -14.53
N ALA A 383 -16.89 -10.65 -14.60
CA ALA A 383 -16.24 -10.23 -15.84
C ALA A 383 -15.52 -11.39 -16.52
N ARG A 384 -15.65 -11.48 -17.85
CA ARG A 384 -15.00 -12.51 -18.68
C ARG A 384 -14.36 -11.85 -19.89
N ARG A 385 -13.11 -12.21 -20.13
CA ARG A 385 -12.40 -11.76 -21.31
C ARG A 385 -13.12 -12.22 -22.58
N ARG A 386 -13.42 -11.28 -23.45
CA ARG A 386 -13.99 -11.54 -24.76
C ARG A 386 -12.91 -11.26 -25.82
N PHE A 387 -12.79 -12.17 -26.77
CA PHE A 387 -11.83 -12.07 -27.87
C PHE A 387 -12.55 -11.66 -29.14
#